data_72168255f99dec9b663825b2a9f8ae2a
#
_entry.id   72168255f99dec9b663825b2a9f8ae2a
#
_cell.length_a   1.000
_cell.length_b   1.000
_cell.length_c   1.000
_cell.angle_alpha   90.00
_cell.angle_beta   90.00
_cell.angle_gamma   90.00
#
_symmetry.space_group_name_H-M   'P 1'
#
loop_
_entity.id
_entity.type
_entity.pdbx_description
1 polymer ?
#
loop_
_entity_poly.entity_id
_entity_poly.type
_entity_poly.pdbx_seq_one_letter_code
_entity_poly.pdbx_strand_id
1 'polypeptide(L)'
;MQQEKEQFDKLRQRQVELTEKWRKKEVSDEQYASISALIDRMLQNEAGLMRAIEQANTLVSWSKAHDYQLFFTDDSIGRYLFENANMDQYRGAVLLFIVIVLLSGIFPGERKNEMQNMLLCTKNGRRTLFVAKYVLGVVIACIVSGGFTVIHLFSASKMYDFSLWEVPLQSIRQAQVIDVQLSVRGYLVWTSVMQMMGVVCAAISFLSISVWMKNRLYAVLAGAVLFVLPVIASGAGMSNIFGLWFAKVFLFGTQTLKQGFGVQIGYLILLVAVASVFTAAAWRAYQRKRRAR
;
A
#
# COMPACT_ATOMS: atom_id res chain seq x y z
N MET A 1 -12.60 14.59 -35.25
CA MET A 1 -13.54 13.95 -34.32
C MET A 1 -14.80 13.39 -35.01
N GLN A 2 -15.66 14.19 -35.64
CA GLN A 2 -16.85 13.64 -36.32
C GLN A 2 -16.50 12.70 -37.48
N GLN A 3 -15.50 13.03 -38.31
CA GLN A 3 -15.03 12.20 -39.42
C GLN A 3 -14.43 10.85 -38.93
N GLU A 4 -13.72 10.85 -37.84
CA GLU A 4 -13.15 9.61 -37.28
C GLU A 4 -14.27 8.71 -36.74
N LYS A 5 -15.25 9.27 -36.03
CA LYS A 5 -16.41 8.52 -35.54
C LYS A 5 -17.18 7.86 -36.68
N GLU A 6 -17.33 8.55 -37.77
CA GLU A 6 -17.97 8.03 -38.99
C GLU A 6 -17.16 6.89 -39.65
N GLN A 7 -15.83 6.95 -39.59
CA GLN A 7 -14.96 5.87 -40.07
C GLN A 7 -15.08 4.61 -39.19
N PHE A 8 -15.17 4.76 -37.88
CA PHE A 8 -15.36 3.62 -36.98
C PHE A 8 -16.73 2.99 -37.08
N ASP A 9 -17.78 3.78 -37.28
CA ASP A 9 -19.12 3.25 -37.52
C ASP A 9 -19.16 2.45 -38.84
N LYS A 10 -18.44 2.88 -39.87
CA LYS A 10 -18.26 2.13 -41.11
C LYS A 10 -17.49 0.81 -40.89
N LEU A 11 -16.47 0.80 -40.02
CA LEU A 11 -15.75 -0.44 -39.67
C LEU A 11 -16.66 -1.44 -38.96
N ARG A 12 -17.49 -0.98 -38.01
CA ARG A 12 -18.48 -1.84 -37.34
C ARG A 12 -19.51 -2.42 -38.33
N GLN A 13 -20.01 -1.60 -39.27
CA GLN A 13 -20.90 -2.10 -40.31
C GLN A 13 -20.22 -3.16 -41.16
N ARG A 14 -18.97 -2.95 -41.57
CA ARG A 14 -18.19 -3.96 -42.31
C ARG A 14 -17.99 -5.24 -41.55
N GLN A 15 -17.79 -5.17 -40.24
CA GLN A 15 -17.68 -6.37 -39.39
C GLN A 15 -18.97 -7.18 -39.39
N VAL A 16 -20.12 -6.53 -39.27
CA VAL A 16 -21.43 -7.18 -39.34
C VAL A 16 -21.66 -7.82 -40.73
N GLU A 17 -21.40 -7.10 -41.80
CA GLU A 17 -21.50 -7.61 -43.15
C GLU A 17 -20.59 -8.82 -43.42
N LEU A 18 -19.35 -8.76 -42.92
CA LEU A 18 -18.39 -9.86 -42.99
C LEU A 18 -18.91 -11.13 -42.28
N THR A 19 -19.49 -10.95 -41.13
CA THR A 19 -20.06 -12.03 -40.33
C THR A 19 -21.27 -12.66 -41.03
N GLU A 20 -22.11 -11.87 -41.70
CA GLU A 20 -23.23 -12.38 -42.48
C GLU A 20 -22.74 -13.14 -43.70
N LYS A 21 -21.74 -12.63 -44.45
CA LYS A 21 -21.15 -13.33 -45.61
C LYS A 21 -20.50 -14.65 -45.21
N TRP A 22 -19.85 -14.70 -44.06
CA TRP A 22 -19.27 -15.92 -43.50
C TRP A 22 -20.38 -16.94 -43.16
N ARG A 23 -21.48 -16.51 -42.54
CA ARG A 23 -22.64 -17.36 -42.27
C ARG A 23 -23.26 -17.93 -43.55
N LYS A 24 -23.26 -17.18 -44.64
CA LYS A 24 -23.73 -17.61 -45.94
C LYS A 24 -22.72 -18.47 -46.72
N LYS A 25 -21.56 -18.78 -46.11
CA LYS A 25 -20.44 -19.52 -46.73
C LYS A 25 -19.86 -18.85 -48.00
N GLU A 26 -20.00 -17.51 -48.13
CA GLU A 26 -19.45 -16.76 -49.24
C GLU A 26 -17.96 -16.41 -49.03
N VAL A 27 -17.45 -16.56 -47.80
CA VAL A 27 -16.06 -16.27 -47.38
C VAL A 27 -15.50 -17.50 -46.69
N SER A 28 -14.24 -17.86 -46.94
CA SER A 28 -13.58 -18.98 -46.29
C SER A 28 -13.22 -18.64 -44.81
N ASP A 29 -13.08 -19.67 -43.97
CA ASP A 29 -12.76 -19.52 -42.54
C ASP A 29 -11.44 -18.79 -42.31
N GLU A 30 -10.41 -19.02 -43.15
CA GLU A 30 -9.13 -18.34 -43.06
C GLU A 30 -9.22 -16.86 -43.42
N GLN A 31 -9.98 -16.52 -44.47
CA GLN A 31 -10.22 -15.13 -44.87
C GLN A 31 -11.03 -14.37 -43.82
N TYR A 32 -12.06 -15.02 -43.25
CA TYR A 32 -12.84 -14.45 -42.15
C TYR A 32 -11.95 -14.14 -40.95
N ALA A 33 -11.13 -15.11 -40.51
CA ALA A 33 -10.25 -14.96 -39.33
C ALA A 33 -9.23 -13.83 -39.54
N SER A 34 -8.64 -13.71 -40.73
CA SER A 34 -7.65 -12.67 -41.02
C SER A 34 -8.24 -11.26 -41.04
N ILE A 35 -9.40 -11.10 -41.71
CA ILE A 35 -10.07 -9.78 -41.80
C ILE A 35 -10.69 -9.39 -40.45
N SER A 36 -11.31 -10.32 -39.76
CA SER A 36 -11.87 -10.11 -38.39
C SER A 36 -10.79 -9.63 -37.44
N ALA A 37 -9.63 -10.33 -37.39
CA ALA A 37 -8.49 -9.93 -36.53
C ALA A 37 -7.98 -8.52 -36.84
N LEU A 38 -8.01 -8.12 -38.10
CA LEU A 38 -7.57 -6.78 -38.51
C LEU A 38 -8.60 -5.70 -38.10
N ILE A 39 -9.88 -5.97 -38.26
CA ILE A 39 -10.97 -5.09 -37.81
C ILE A 39 -10.93 -4.96 -36.26
N ASP A 40 -10.76 -6.08 -35.54
CA ASP A 40 -10.69 -6.08 -34.10
C ASP A 40 -9.52 -5.25 -33.57
N ARG A 41 -8.35 -5.32 -34.21
CA ARG A 41 -7.21 -4.42 -33.89
C ARG A 41 -7.53 -2.94 -34.12
N MET A 42 -8.22 -2.62 -35.21
CA MET A 42 -8.64 -1.23 -35.49
C MET A 42 -9.66 -0.74 -34.47
N LEU A 43 -10.62 -1.57 -34.06
CA LEU A 43 -11.61 -1.25 -33.03
C LEU A 43 -10.99 -1.14 -31.62
N GLN A 44 -9.94 -1.92 -31.33
CA GLN A 44 -9.17 -1.76 -30.08
C GLN A 44 -8.45 -0.42 -30.03
N ASN A 45 -7.91 0.05 -31.16
CA ASN A 45 -7.30 1.38 -31.26
C ASN A 45 -8.35 2.47 -31.08
N GLU A 46 -9.57 2.31 -31.60
CA GLU A 46 -10.70 3.22 -31.37
C GLU A 46 -11.02 3.33 -29.87
N ALA A 47 -11.17 2.20 -29.20
CA ALA A 47 -11.46 2.18 -27.77
C ALA A 47 -10.35 2.86 -26.95
N GLY A 48 -9.09 2.73 -27.37
CA GLY A 48 -7.96 3.47 -26.81
C GLY A 48 -8.07 4.99 -27.03
N LEU A 49 -8.36 5.40 -28.27
CA LEU A 49 -8.51 6.80 -28.62
C LEU A 49 -9.70 7.45 -27.90
N MET A 50 -10.85 6.78 -27.86
CA MET A 50 -12.03 7.28 -27.14
C MET A 50 -11.78 7.44 -25.64
N ARG A 51 -11.08 6.50 -25.01
CA ARG A 51 -10.65 6.63 -23.61
C ARG A 51 -9.72 7.82 -23.41
N ALA A 52 -8.76 8.03 -24.31
CA ALA A 52 -7.84 9.16 -24.24
C ALA A 52 -8.58 10.51 -24.40
N ILE A 53 -9.57 10.59 -25.31
CA ILE A 53 -10.41 11.79 -25.51
C ILE A 53 -11.28 12.04 -24.26
N GLU A 54 -11.89 11.00 -23.70
CA GLU A 54 -12.71 11.10 -22.49
C GLU A 54 -11.85 11.57 -21.31
N GLN A 55 -10.65 11.01 -21.17
CA GLN A 55 -9.69 11.42 -20.14
C GLN A 55 -9.27 12.88 -20.34
N ALA A 56 -8.95 13.30 -21.56
CA ALA A 56 -8.60 14.69 -21.86
C ALA A 56 -9.76 15.65 -21.53
N ASN A 57 -10.99 15.31 -21.93
CA ASN A 57 -12.16 16.12 -21.63
C ASN A 57 -12.41 16.21 -20.11
N THR A 58 -12.24 15.13 -19.38
CA THR A 58 -12.38 15.10 -17.92
C THR A 58 -11.30 15.96 -17.26
N LEU A 59 -10.05 15.88 -17.72
CA LEU A 59 -8.97 16.74 -17.24
C LEU A 59 -9.22 18.22 -17.52
N VAL A 60 -9.70 18.57 -18.71
CA VAL A 60 -10.04 19.96 -19.07
C VAL A 60 -11.20 20.49 -18.22
N SER A 61 -12.24 19.71 -18.01
CA SER A 61 -13.38 20.12 -17.19
C SER A 61 -12.96 20.30 -15.73
N TRP A 62 -12.13 19.41 -15.21
CA TRP A 62 -11.61 19.47 -13.84
C TRP A 62 -10.63 20.65 -13.66
N SER A 63 -9.73 20.87 -14.62
CA SER A 63 -8.82 22.03 -14.65
C SER A 63 -9.57 23.36 -14.60
N LYS A 64 -10.65 23.48 -15.39
CA LYS A 64 -11.49 24.69 -15.40
C LYS A 64 -12.24 24.89 -14.09
N ALA A 65 -12.68 23.81 -13.45
CA ALA A 65 -13.43 23.89 -12.20
C ALA A 65 -12.55 24.28 -11.00
N HIS A 66 -11.25 23.96 -11.02
CA HIS A 66 -10.35 24.11 -9.88
C HIS A 66 -9.16 25.04 -10.12
N ASP A 67 -9.09 25.67 -11.31
CA ASP A 67 -7.99 26.57 -11.74
C ASP A 67 -6.58 25.94 -11.65
N TYR A 68 -6.47 24.65 -12.04
CA TYR A 68 -5.21 23.92 -12.07
C TYR A 68 -4.71 23.64 -13.46
N GLN A 69 -3.39 23.71 -13.65
CA GLN A 69 -2.74 23.17 -14.84
C GLN A 69 -2.57 21.65 -14.66
N LEU A 70 -3.34 20.88 -15.41
CA LEU A 70 -3.25 19.43 -15.45
C LEU A 70 -2.47 18.98 -16.69
N PHE A 71 -1.74 17.88 -16.53
CA PHE A 71 -0.95 17.29 -17.59
C PHE A 71 -1.56 15.96 -18.02
N PHE A 72 -1.50 15.66 -19.30
CA PHE A 72 -1.88 14.36 -19.81
C PHE A 72 -0.78 13.35 -19.42
N THR A 73 -1.12 12.38 -18.58
CA THR A 73 -0.20 11.36 -18.09
C THR A 73 -0.58 9.99 -18.65
N ASP A 74 0.41 9.14 -18.86
CA ASP A 74 0.17 7.74 -19.19
C ASP A 74 -0.55 7.02 -18.05
N ASP A 75 -1.52 6.18 -18.38
CA ASP A 75 -2.33 5.41 -17.43
C ASP A 75 -1.51 4.35 -16.64
N SER A 76 -0.27 4.09 -17.08
CA SER A 76 0.64 3.15 -16.43
C SER A 76 1.01 3.57 -15.00
N ILE A 77 1.27 4.87 -14.76
CA ILE A 77 1.57 5.42 -13.43
C ILE A 77 0.35 5.32 -12.53
N GLY A 78 -0.83 5.64 -13.08
CA GLY A 78 -2.10 5.51 -12.36
C GLY A 78 -2.37 4.09 -11.91
N ARG A 79 -2.16 3.10 -12.78
CA ARG A 79 -2.27 1.68 -12.44
C ARG A 79 -1.29 1.25 -11.35
N TYR A 80 -0.04 1.67 -11.45
CA TYR A 80 0.95 1.34 -10.44
C TYR A 80 0.59 1.91 -9.06
N LEU A 81 0.22 3.17 -8.99
CA LEU A 81 -0.06 3.85 -7.72
C LEU A 81 -1.40 3.43 -7.10
N PHE A 82 -2.38 3.05 -7.93
CA PHE A 82 -3.77 2.96 -7.50
C PHE A 82 -4.43 1.59 -7.72
N GLU A 83 -4.01 0.80 -8.68
CA GLU A 83 -4.61 -0.51 -8.95
C GLU A 83 -3.87 -1.66 -8.26
N ASN A 84 -2.60 -1.47 -7.90
CA ASN A 84 -1.79 -2.49 -7.21
C ASN A 84 -1.97 -2.49 -5.68
N ALA A 85 -3.04 -1.89 -5.15
CA ALA A 85 -3.28 -1.78 -3.71
C ALA A 85 -3.23 -3.13 -2.96
N ASN A 86 -3.66 -4.23 -3.59
CA ASN A 86 -3.56 -5.57 -3.01
C ASN A 86 -2.10 -6.05 -2.91
N MET A 87 -1.26 -5.74 -3.92
CA MET A 87 0.17 -6.08 -3.88
C MET A 87 0.90 -5.31 -2.80
N ASP A 88 0.54 -4.06 -2.54
CA ASP A 88 1.12 -3.26 -1.46
C ASP A 88 0.78 -3.82 -0.08
N GLN A 89 -0.41 -4.41 0.10
CA GLN A 89 -0.76 -5.11 1.33
C GLN A 89 0.11 -6.36 1.55
N TYR A 90 0.32 -7.19 0.54
CA TYR A 90 1.19 -8.36 0.66
C TYR A 90 2.64 -7.96 0.95
N ARG A 91 3.15 -6.91 0.30
CA ARG A 91 4.46 -6.32 0.61
C ARG A 91 4.54 -5.84 2.06
N GLY A 92 3.47 -5.18 2.53
CA GLY A 92 3.35 -4.76 3.91
C GLY A 92 3.33 -5.92 4.90
N ALA A 93 2.67 -7.02 4.59
CA ALA A 93 2.68 -8.23 5.39
C ALA A 93 4.08 -8.84 5.51
N VAL A 94 4.82 -8.92 4.40
CA VAL A 94 6.22 -9.38 4.39
C VAL A 94 7.11 -8.47 5.23
N LEU A 95 6.98 -7.14 5.08
CA LEU A 95 7.72 -6.15 5.86
C LEU A 95 7.47 -6.31 7.36
N LEU A 96 6.21 -6.41 7.77
CA LEU A 96 5.86 -6.64 9.18
C LEU A 96 6.40 -7.96 9.69
N PHE A 97 6.33 -9.02 8.91
CA PHE A 97 6.87 -10.32 9.30
C PHE A 97 8.38 -10.26 9.55
N ILE A 98 9.14 -9.61 8.66
CA ILE A 98 10.59 -9.40 8.83
C ILE A 98 10.87 -8.63 10.13
N VAL A 99 10.15 -7.53 10.39
CA VAL A 99 10.31 -6.73 11.60
C VAL A 99 9.99 -7.56 12.85
N ILE A 100 8.91 -8.34 12.85
CA ILE A 100 8.53 -9.22 13.94
C ILE A 100 9.61 -10.26 14.23
N VAL A 101 10.16 -10.92 13.22
CA VAL A 101 11.23 -11.93 13.35
C VAL A 101 12.48 -11.29 13.96
N LEU A 102 12.90 -10.13 13.48
CA LEU A 102 14.08 -9.41 14.01
C LEU A 102 13.89 -8.99 15.47
N LEU A 103 12.71 -8.49 15.82
CA LEU A 103 12.43 -8.01 17.18
C LEU A 103 12.09 -9.13 18.17
N SER A 104 11.73 -10.32 17.71
CA SER A 104 11.23 -11.44 18.53
C SER A 104 12.20 -11.92 19.61
N GLY A 105 13.50 -11.68 19.43
CA GLY A 105 14.55 -12.10 20.38
C GLY A 105 14.82 -11.09 21.50
N ILE A 106 14.38 -9.84 21.39
CA ILE A 106 14.79 -8.74 22.28
C ILE A 106 14.39 -8.97 23.74
N PHE A 107 13.18 -9.40 24.03
CA PHE A 107 12.73 -9.70 25.39
C PHE A 107 12.82 -11.18 25.75
N PRO A 108 12.36 -12.13 24.91
CA PRO A 108 12.42 -13.56 25.25
C PRO A 108 13.84 -14.12 25.32
N GLY A 109 14.80 -13.59 24.53
CA GLY A 109 16.18 -14.06 24.51
C GLY A 109 16.90 -13.93 25.85
N GLU A 110 16.67 -12.83 26.60
CA GLU A 110 17.29 -12.62 27.92
C GLU A 110 16.75 -13.55 29.00
N ARG A 111 15.50 -13.99 28.88
CA ARG A 111 14.90 -14.94 29.84
C ARG A 111 15.53 -16.31 29.72
N LYS A 112 15.90 -16.74 28.51
CA LYS A 112 16.51 -18.04 28.26
C LYS A 112 17.94 -18.12 28.86
N ASN A 113 18.66 -16.99 28.87
CA ASN A 113 20.08 -16.95 29.25
C ASN A 113 20.32 -16.51 30.70
N GLU A 114 19.26 -16.42 31.53
CA GLU A 114 19.33 -15.94 32.96
C GLU A 114 19.96 -14.54 33.12
N MET A 115 20.44 -13.93 32.06
CA MET A 115 21.02 -12.59 32.03
C MET A 115 20.08 -11.52 32.58
N GLN A 116 18.78 -11.77 32.52
CA GLN A 116 17.75 -10.88 33.04
C GLN A 116 17.96 -10.61 34.54
N ASN A 117 18.40 -11.59 35.30
CA ASN A 117 18.59 -11.47 36.76
C ASN A 117 19.75 -10.53 37.08
N MET A 118 20.88 -10.64 36.40
CA MET A 118 22.05 -9.77 36.56
C MET A 118 21.75 -8.31 36.19
N LEU A 119 21.08 -8.09 35.03
CA LEU A 119 20.74 -6.75 34.56
C LEU A 119 19.70 -6.04 35.45
N LEU A 120 18.85 -6.82 36.13
CA LEU A 120 17.85 -6.29 37.06
C LEU A 120 18.41 -5.87 38.43
N CYS A 121 19.62 -6.27 38.79
CA CYS A 121 20.27 -5.90 40.03
C CYS A 121 20.88 -4.49 40.01
N THR A 122 21.09 -3.88 38.84
CA THR A 122 21.67 -2.54 38.75
C THR A 122 20.65 -1.44 39.09
N LYS A 123 21.07 -0.41 39.84
CA LYS A 123 20.21 0.65 40.42
C LYS A 123 19.30 1.36 39.41
N ASN A 124 19.78 1.60 38.20
CA ASN A 124 19.02 2.24 37.08
C ASN A 124 18.80 1.32 35.88
N GLY A 125 19.32 0.08 35.92
CA GLY A 125 19.38 -0.80 34.75
C GLY A 125 18.03 -1.14 34.15
N ARG A 126 16.98 -1.19 34.94
CA ARG A 126 15.64 -1.59 34.48
C ARG A 126 15.01 -0.59 33.52
N ARG A 127 14.98 0.68 33.95
CA ARG A 127 14.35 1.73 33.14
C ARG A 127 15.17 1.97 31.85
N THR A 128 16.47 2.09 32.02
CA THR A 128 17.40 2.32 30.93
C THR A 128 17.38 1.16 29.93
N LEU A 129 17.39 -0.09 30.43
CA LEU A 129 17.32 -1.29 29.58
C LEU A 129 16.00 -1.37 28.81
N PHE A 130 14.87 -1.13 29.48
CA PHE A 130 13.56 -1.13 28.84
C PHE A 130 13.49 -0.09 27.73
N VAL A 131 13.88 1.15 28.02
CA VAL A 131 13.90 2.23 27.03
C VAL A 131 14.86 1.92 25.89
N ALA A 132 16.08 1.45 26.18
CA ALA A 132 17.06 1.10 25.16
C ALA A 132 16.54 0.04 24.18
N LYS A 133 15.79 -0.96 24.68
CA LYS A 133 15.18 -2.00 23.83
C LYS A 133 14.10 -1.44 22.91
N TYR A 134 13.29 -0.51 23.41
CA TYR A 134 12.29 0.16 22.56
C TYR A 134 12.95 1.05 21.53
N VAL A 135 13.98 1.82 21.91
CA VAL A 135 14.75 2.64 20.97
C VAL A 135 15.39 1.76 19.89
N LEU A 136 16.03 0.66 20.30
CA LEU A 136 16.61 -0.30 19.35
C LEU A 136 15.54 -0.86 18.40
N GLY A 137 14.37 -1.22 18.92
CA GLY A 137 13.26 -1.72 18.12
C GLY A 137 12.74 -0.69 17.11
N VAL A 138 12.63 0.58 17.52
CA VAL A 138 12.24 1.68 16.62
C VAL A 138 13.29 1.88 15.53
N VAL A 139 14.58 1.89 15.90
CA VAL A 139 15.69 2.04 14.92
C VAL A 139 15.66 0.90 13.90
N ILE A 140 15.51 -0.36 14.34
CA ILE A 140 15.40 -1.50 13.43
C ILE A 140 14.18 -1.35 12.52
N ALA A 141 13.02 -0.99 13.06
CA ALA A 141 11.81 -0.78 12.28
C ALA A 141 11.98 0.32 11.22
N CYS A 142 12.63 1.44 11.57
CA CYS A 142 12.93 2.54 10.65
C CYS A 142 13.91 2.09 9.54
N ILE A 143 14.98 1.39 9.89
CA ILE A 143 15.98 0.92 8.91
C ILE A 143 15.34 -0.07 7.93
N VAL A 144 14.60 -1.05 8.43
CA VAL A 144 13.95 -2.07 7.59
C VAL A 144 12.87 -1.45 6.71
N SER A 145 12.03 -0.59 7.28
CA SER A 145 10.96 0.09 6.53
C SER A 145 11.53 1.06 5.50
N GLY A 146 12.53 1.87 5.87
CA GLY A 146 13.18 2.79 4.96
C GLY A 146 13.91 2.06 3.82
N GLY A 147 14.67 1.01 4.13
CA GLY A 147 15.34 0.17 3.13
C GLY A 147 14.34 -0.48 2.17
N PHE A 148 13.22 -0.97 2.68
CA PHE A 148 12.16 -1.55 1.85
C PHE A 148 11.52 -0.51 0.92
N THR A 149 11.26 0.69 1.43
CA THR A 149 10.76 1.82 0.63
C THR A 149 11.72 2.21 -0.49
N VAL A 150 13.02 2.31 -0.19
CA VAL A 150 14.05 2.63 -1.19
C VAL A 150 14.11 1.57 -2.29
N ILE A 151 14.12 0.28 -1.93
CA ILE A 151 14.11 -0.82 -2.89
C ILE A 151 12.86 -0.76 -3.77
N HIS A 152 11.70 -0.48 -3.17
CA HIS A 152 10.44 -0.37 -3.90
C HIS A 152 10.45 0.79 -4.89
N LEU A 153 10.87 1.98 -4.46
CA LEU A 153 10.98 3.16 -5.33
C LEU A 153 12.01 2.94 -6.45
N PHE A 154 13.14 2.31 -6.14
CA PHE A 154 14.15 1.97 -7.14
C PHE A 154 13.63 0.96 -8.17
N SER A 155 12.89 -0.05 -7.74
CA SER A 155 12.26 -1.01 -8.66
C SER A 155 11.21 -0.32 -9.55
N ALA A 156 10.42 0.56 -8.97
CA ALA A 156 9.44 1.35 -9.69
C ALA A 156 10.09 2.29 -10.72
N SER A 157 11.21 2.94 -10.37
CA SER A 157 11.94 3.85 -11.28
C SER A 157 12.49 3.18 -12.54
N LYS A 158 12.67 1.85 -12.51
CA LYS A 158 13.07 1.08 -13.70
C LYS A 158 11.90 0.71 -14.62
N MET A 159 10.69 0.69 -14.09
CA MET A 159 9.50 0.26 -14.83
C MET A 159 8.70 1.44 -15.36
N TYR A 160 8.79 2.58 -14.72
CA TYR A 160 7.98 3.77 -15.01
C TYR A 160 8.86 4.99 -15.19
N ASP A 161 8.50 5.84 -16.15
CA ASP A 161 9.20 7.12 -16.37
C ASP A 161 8.81 8.12 -15.27
N PHE A 162 9.75 8.45 -14.41
CA PHE A 162 9.57 9.42 -13.35
C PHE A 162 9.81 10.88 -13.76
N SER A 163 9.89 11.19 -15.04
CA SER A 163 9.96 12.58 -15.53
C SER A 163 8.78 13.43 -15.06
N LEU A 164 7.67 12.78 -14.70
CA LEU A 164 6.39 13.38 -14.29
C LEU A 164 6.21 13.50 -12.77
N TRP A 165 7.28 13.49 -11.97
CA TRP A 165 7.19 13.55 -10.51
C TRP A 165 6.57 14.83 -9.94
N GLU A 166 6.72 15.93 -10.63
CA GLU A 166 6.20 17.24 -10.22
C GLU A 166 4.78 17.51 -10.69
N VAL A 167 4.24 16.62 -11.51
CA VAL A 167 2.88 16.73 -12.04
C VAL A 167 1.87 16.61 -10.90
N PRO A 168 0.81 17.43 -10.88
CA PRO A 168 -0.27 17.31 -9.92
C PRO A 168 -0.89 15.92 -9.94
N LEU A 169 -1.15 15.36 -8.77
CA LEU A 169 -1.71 14.02 -8.60
C LEU A 169 -3.04 13.86 -9.35
N GLN A 170 -3.83 14.92 -9.43
CA GLN A 170 -5.11 14.98 -10.13
C GLN A 170 -5.01 14.81 -11.65
N SER A 171 -3.80 14.93 -12.22
CA SER A 171 -3.56 14.58 -13.62
C SER A 171 -3.74 13.09 -13.89
N ILE A 172 -3.69 12.27 -12.84
CA ILE A 172 -3.94 10.82 -12.89
C ILE A 172 -5.44 10.58 -12.69
N ARG A 173 -6.08 9.88 -13.63
CA ARG A 173 -7.53 9.61 -13.63
C ARG A 173 -8.05 9.04 -12.31
N GLN A 174 -7.34 8.09 -11.74
CA GLN A 174 -7.71 7.42 -10.49
C GLN A 174 -7.62 8.35 -9.27
N ALA A 175 -6.86 9.44 -9.38
CA ALA A 175 -6.63 10.40 -8.31
C ALA A 175 -7.53 11.64 -8.36
N GLN A 176 -8.33 11.82 -9.41
CA GLN A 176 -9.24 12.97 -9.56
C GLN A 176 -10.28 13.09 -8.45
N VAL A 177 -10.58 11.99 -7.75
CA VAL A 177 -11.50 11.96 -6.59
C VAL A 177 -10.83 12.51 -5.32
N ILE A 178 -9.51 12.77 -5.35
CA ILE A 178 -8.75 13.23 -4.20
C ILE A 178 -8.72 14.75 -4.20
N ASP A 179 -9.43 15.36 -3.29
CA ASP A 179 -9.54 16.82 -3.15
C ASP A 179 -8.34 17.43 -2.40
N VAL A 180 -7.12 17.01 -2.77
CA VAL A 180 -5.90 17.49 -2.13
C VAL A 180 -4.86 17.82 -3.17
N GLN A 181 -4.36 19.06 -3.13
CA GLN A 181 -3.29 19.54 -4.02
C GLN A 181 -1.94 18.93 -3.65
N LEU A 182 -1.63 17.80 -4.25
CA LEU A 182 -0.33 17.14 -4.12
C LEU A 182 0.27 16.84 -5.48
N SER A 183 1.59 16.94 -5.57
CA SER A 183 2.34 16.35 -6.69
C SER A 183 2.45 14.83 -6.50
N VAL A 184 2.71 14.10 -7.58
CA VAL A 184 2.98 12.65 -7.52
C VAL A 184 4.13 12.35 -6.54
N ARG A 185 5.19 13.16 -6.55
CA ARG A 185 6.29 13.08 -5.58
C ARG A 185 5.80 13.27 -4.14
N GLY A 186 5.00 14.32 -3.90
CA GLY A 186 4.44 14.61 -2.58
C GLY A 186 3.60 13.44 -2.05
N TYR A 187 2.81 12.83 -2.91
CA TYR A 187 2.02 11.64 -2.59
C TYR A 187 2.89 10.43 -2.21
N LEU A 188 3.93 10.14 -2.98
CA LEU A 188 4.85 9.03 -2.68
C LEU A 188 5.59 9.22 -1.35
N VAL A 189 6.07 10.45 -1.09
CA VAL A 189 6.69 10.78 0.19
C VAL A 189 5.70 10.63 1.34
N TRP A 190 4.49 11.18 1.19
CA TRP A 190 3.44 11.10 2.20
C TRP A 190 3.08 9.67 2.55
N THR A 191 2.80 8.83 1.54
CA THR A 191 2.45 7.42 1.76
C THR A 191 3.58 6.64 2.40
N SER A 192 4.83 6.90 1.99
CA SER A 192 6.03 6.26 2.56
C SER A 192 6.21 6.62 4.04
N VAL A 193 6.05 7.89 4.40
CA VAL A 193 6.12 8.36 5.80
C VAL A 193 5.02 7.73 6.63
N MET A 194 3.79 7.70 6.14
CA MET A 194 2.66 7.09 6.85
C MET A 194 2.87 5.59 7.06
N GLN A 195 3.35 4.86 6.05
CA GLN A 195 3.69 3.44 6.17
C GLN A 195 4.78 3.21 7.21
N MET A 196 5.86 4.02 7.18
CA MET A 196 6.96 3.93 8.14
C MET A 196 6.46 4.15 9.57
N MET A 197 5.65 5.18 9.80
CA MET A 197 5.05 5.45 11.13
C MET A 197 4.16 4.30 11.60
N GLY A 198 3.39 3.71 10.70
CA GLY A 198 2.57 2.54 11.01
C GLY A 198 3.40 1.31 11.39
N VAL A 199 4.48 1.04 10.67
CA VAL A 199 5.41 -0.06 10.99
C VAL A 199 6.08 0.16 12.34
N VAL A 200 6.47 1.40 12.67
CA VAL A 200 7.03 1.75 13.98
C VAL A 200 6.00 1.52 15.09
N CYS A 201 4.75 1.94 14.91
CA CYS A 201 3.67 1.68 15.88
C CYS A 201 3.43 0.17 16.07
N ALA A 202 3.46 -0.61 14.98
CA ALA A 202 3.35 -2.06 15.04
C ALA A 202 4.53 -2.69 15.79
N ALA A 203 5.75 -2.24 15.52
CA ALA A 203 6.96 -2.71 16.20
C ALA A 203 6.91 -2.43 17.73
N ILE A 204 6.50 -1.24 18.13
CA ILE A 204 6.32 -0.86 19.54
C ILE A 204 5.25 -1.75 20.21
N SER A 205 4.12 -1.95 19.55
CA SER A 205 3.04 -2.80 20.04
C SER A 205 3.48 -4.26 20.17
N PHE A 206 4.22 -4.77 19.18
CA PHE A 206 4.80 -6.11 19.18
C PHE A 206 5.81 -6.29 20.31
N LEU A 207 6.73 -5.34 20.49
CA LEU A 207 7.69 -5.37 21.62
C LEU A 207 6.95 -5.41 22.94
N SER A 208 5.88 -4.64 23.08
CA SER A 208 5.05 -4.65 24.29
C SER A 208 4.46 -6.03 24.56
N ILE A 209 3.92 -6.69 23.54
CA ILE A 209 3.36 -8.06 23.67
C ILE A 209 4.47 -9.07 23.98
N SER A 210 5.65 -8.94 23.36
CA SER A 210 6.78 -9.85 23.55
C SER A 210 7.30 -9.88 24.99
N VAL A 211 7.03 -8.84 25.81
CA VAL A 211 7.33 -8.82 27.26
C VAL A 211 6.64 -9.94 28.02
N TRP A 212 5.46 -10.39 27.59
CA TRP A 212 4.75 -11.50 28.26
C TRP A 212 5.16 -12.88 27.74
N MET A 213 5.79 -12.95 26.57
CA MET A 213 6.16 -14.23 25.94
C MET A 213 7.39 -14.85 26.62
N LYS A 214 7.37 -16.18 26.81
CA LYS A 214 8.49 -16.92 27.40
C LYS A 214 9.57 -17.27 26.37
N ASN A 215 9.16 -17.62 25.16
CA ASN A 215 10.01 -18.11 24.09
C ASN A 215 9.88 -17.22 22.85
N ARG A 216 10.97 -17.15 22.08
CA ARG A 216 11.03 -16.43 20.82
C ARG A 216 9.97 -16.92 19.80
N LEU A 217 9.76 -18.24 19.73
CA LEU A 217 8.80 -18.85 18.81
C LEU A 217 7.37 -18.37 19.09
N TYR A 218 6.95 -18.38 20.37
CA TYR A 218 5.62 -17.88 20.74
C TYR A 218 5.46 -16.38 20.46
N ALA A 219 6.53 -15.59 20.60
CA ALA A 219 6.50 -14.19 20.24
C ALA A 219 6.27 -14.00 18.73
N VAL A 220 6.99 -14.75 17.89
CA VAL A 220 6.80 -14.70 16.41
C VAL A 220 5.38 -15.13 16.04
N LEU A 221 4.88 -16.23 16.58
CA LEU A 221 3.52 -16.70 16.30
C LEU A 221 2.46 -15.67 16.72
N ALA A 222 2.56 -15.13 17.93
CA ALA A 222 1.65 -14.08 18.38
C ALA A 222 1.72 -12.82 17.49
N GLY A 223 2.92 -12.40 17.10
CA GLY A 223 3.11 -11.29 16.18
C GLY A 223 2.53 -11.56 14.80
N ALA A 224 2.74 -12.76 14.24
CA ALA A 224 2.19 -13.14 12.96
C ALA A 224 0.65 -13.13 12.96
N VAL A 225 0.04 -13.70 14.00
CA VAL A 225 -1.43 -13.73 14.13
C VAL A 225 -2.02 -12.34 14.34
N LEU A 226 -1.39 -11.50 15.17
CA LEU A 226 -1.95 -10.19 15.53
C LEU A 226 -1.68 -9.10 14.50
N PHE A 227 -0.57 -9.15 13.76
CA PHE A 227 -0.17 -8.07 12.86
C PHE A 227 -0.12 -8.50 11.39
N VAL A 228 0.37 -9.70 11.07
CA VAL A 228 0.55 -10.14 9.67
C VAL A 228 -0.74 -10.71 9.11
N LEU A 229 -1.41 -11.59 9.85
CA LEU A 229 -2.64 -12.24 9.40
C LEU A 229 -3.74 -11.24 9.04
N PRO A 230 -4.03 -10.16 9.83
CA PRO A 230 -5.01 -9.16 9.45
C PRO A 230 -4.68 -8.42 8.14
N VAL A 231 -3.39 -8.20 7.86
CA VAL A 231 -2.97 -7.56 6.60
C VAL A 231 -3.25 -8.47 5.41
N ILE A 232 -2.91 -9.76 5.53
CA ILE A 232 -3.19 -10.76 4.49
C ILE A 232 -4.69 -10.94 4.29
N ALA A 233 -5.47 -11.06 5.37
CA ALA A 233 -6.92 -11.20 5.31
C ALA A 233 -7.60 -9.98 4.67
N SER A 234 -7.10 -8.77 4.95
CA SER A 234 -7.57 -7.55 4.29
C SER A 234 -7.30 -7.57 2.78
N GLY A 235 -6.12 -8.06 2.36
CA GLY A 235 -5.77 -8.25 0.94
C GLY A 235 -6.66 -9.30 0.24
N ALA A 236 -7.13 -10.30 0.99
CA ALA A 236 -8.05 -11.32 0.49
C ALA A 236 -9.53 -10.85 0.46
N GLY A 237 -9.82 -9.58 0.69
CA GLY A 237 -11.18 -9.02 0.64
C GLY A 237 -11.96 -9.05 1.97
N MET A 238 -11.36 -9.53 3.06
CA MET A 238 -11.98 -9.55 4.40
C MET A 238 -11.82 -8.21 5.15
N SER A 239 -11.83 -7.09 4.42
CA SER A 239 -11.55 -5.75 4.96
C SER A 239 -12.52 -5.31 6.06
N ASN A 240 -13.76 -5.82 6.05
CA ASN A 240 -14.79 -5.43 7.02
C ASN A 240 -14.50 -5.91 8.46
N ILE A 241 -13.84 -7.06 8.61
CA ILE A 241 -13.53 -7.65 9.93
C ILE A 241 -12.24 -7.03 10.52
N PHE A 242 -11.24 -6.80 9.68
CA PHE A 242 -9.92 -6.35 10.10
C PHE A 242 -9.61 -4.89 9.73
N GLY A 243 -10.60 -4.18 9.20
CA GLY A 243 -10.43 -2.84 8.62
C GLY A 243 -9.98 -1.74 9.59
N LEU A 244 -10.00 -1.97 10.89
CA LEU A 244 -9.57 -1.00 11.93
C LEU A 244 -8.17 -1.28 12.48
N TRP A 245 -7.53 -2.39 12.09
CA TRP A 245 -6.23 -2.80 12.60
C TRP A 245 -5.08 -2.27 11.73
N PHE A 246 -3.85 -2.61 12.05
CA PHE A 246 -2.63 -2.19 11.33
C PHE A 246 -2.66 -2.43 9.82
N ALA A 247 -3.58 -3.27 9.31
CA ALA A 247 -3.78 -3.48 7.88
C ALA A 247 -4.03 -2.18 7.10
N LYS A 248 -4.78 -1.23 7.67
CA LYS A 248 -5.07 0.06 7.00
C LYS A 248 -3.84 0.93 6.77
N VAL A 249 -2.75 0.72 7.50
CA VAL A 249 -1.50 1.43 7.29
C VAL A 249 -0.97 1.24 5.86
N PHE A 250 -1.16 0.04 5.30
CA PHE A 250 -0.72 -0.29 3.95
C PHE A 250 -1.75 0.09 2.88
N LEU A 251 -2.97 0.45 3.29
CA LEU A 251 -4.03 0.96 2.43
C LEU A 251 -4.03 2.49 2.31
N PHE A 252 -3.11 3.19 2.98
CA PHE A 252 -3.07 4.66 2.97
C PHE A 252 -2.85 5.26 1.59
N GLY A 253 -2.42 4.46 0.59
CA GLY A 253 -2.18 4.95 -0.74
C GLY A 253 -3.43 5.47 -1.45
N THR A 254 -4.55 4.75 -1.42
CA THR A 254 -5.67 5.04 -2.33
C THR A 254 -7.02 5.20 -1.67
N GLN A 255 -7.38 4.23 -0.85
CA GLN A 255 -8.75 4.18 -0.35
C GLN A 255 -9.00 5.19 0.78
N THR A 256 -7.97 5.47 1.58
CA THR A 256 -8.08 6.39 2.71
C THR A 256 -7.85 7.85 2.32
N LEU A 257 -7.06 8.12 1.27
CA LEU A 257 -6.88 9.48 0.77
C LEU A 257 -8.16 10.01 0.11
N LYS A 258 -8.98 9.14 -0.46
CA LYS A 258 -10.34 9.49 -0.94
C LYS A 258 -11.24 10.03 0.17
N GLN A 259 -10.97 9.67 1.42
CA GLN A 259 -11.69 10.15 2.60
C GLN A 259 -11.06 11.42 3.22
N GLY A 260 -9.96 11.90 2.66
CA GLY A 260 -9.25 13.10 3.09
C GLY A 260 -8.08 12.85 4.06
N PHE A 261 -7.16 13.81 4.15
CA PHE A 261 -6.01 13.76 5.06
C PHE A 261 -6.39 13.64 6.53
N GLY A 262 -7.48 14.26 6.93
CA GLY A 262 -7.95 14.23 8.33
C GLY A 262 -8.19 12.80 8.81
N VAL A 263 -8.72 11.94 7.97
CA VAL A 263 -8.97 10.53 8.31
C VAL A 263 -7.66 9.76 8.49
N GLN A 264 -6.66 10.01 7.63
CA GLN A 264 -5.35 9.38 7.75
C GLN A 264 -4.62 9.78 9.02
N ILE A 265 -4.62 11.08 9.34
CA ILE A 265 -4.01 11.61 10.57
C ILE A 265 -4.76 11.08 11.79
N GLY A 266 -6.08 11.07 11.78
CA GLY A 266 -6.89 10.51 12.86
C GLY A 266 -6.59 9.04 13.11
N TYR A 267 -6.42 8.27 12.04
CA TYR A 267 -6.03 6.86 12.15
C TYR A 267 -4.61 6.68 12.71
N LEU A 268 -3.65 7.51 12.31
CA LEU A 268 -2.30 7.49 12.86
C LEU A 268 -2.31 7.82 14.36
N ILE A 269 -3.08 8.82 14.78
CA ILE A 269 -3.25 9.16 16.19
C ILE A 269 -3.80 7.96 16.97
N LEU A 270 -4.79 7.26 16.42
CA LEU A 270 -5.33 6.03 17.01
C LEU A 270 -4.25 4.96 17.20
N LEU A 271 -3.41 4.72 16.18
CA LEU A 271 -2.32 3.74 16.26
C LEU A 271 -1.28 4.12 17.32
N VAL A 272 -0.91 5.39 17.41
CA VAL A 272 0.01 5.90 18.45
C VAL A 272 -0.62 5.73 19.84
N ALA A 273 -1.90 6.01 20.01
CA ALA A 273 -2.60 5.80 21.28
C ALA A 273 -2.61 4.31 21.67
N VAL A 274 -2.92 3.41 20.75
CA VAL A 274 -2.88 1.96 20.97
C VAL A 274 -1.47 1.50 21.36
N ALA A 275 -0.44 1.92 20.62
CA ALA A 275 0.95 1.59 20.93
C ALA A 275 1.36 2.10 22.32
N SER A 276 0.91 3.29 22.71
CA SER A 276 1.17 3.88 24.03
C SER A 276 0.52 3.09 25.15
N VAL A 277 -0.73 2.65 24.97
CA VAL A 277 -1.44 1.79 25.94
C VAL A 277 -0.71 0.46 26.11
N PHE A 278 -0.32 -0.20 25.02
CA PHE A 278 0.45 -1.44 25.09
C PHE A 278 1.79 -1.24 25.80
N THR A 279 2.50 -0.14 25.52
CA THR A 279 3.78 0.19 26.17
C THR A 279 3.59 0.42 27.67
N ALA A 280 2.55 1.15 28.08
CA ALA A 280 2.26 1.37 29.50
C ALA A 280 1.90 0.06 30.22
N ALA A 281 1.12 -0.81 29.59
CA ALA A 281 0.80 -2.13 30.11
C ALA A 281 2.05 -3.03 30.25
N ALA A 282 2.89 -3.03 29.22
CA ALA A 282 4.17 -3.75 29.23
C ALA A 282 5.12 -3.25 30.33
N TRP A 283 5.20 -1.93 30.49
CA TRP A 283 5.99 -1.33 31.58
C TRP A 283 5.50 -1.77 32.96
N ARG A 284 4.20 -1.74 33.21
CA ARG A 284 3.61 -2.23 34.48
C ARG A 284 3.89 -3.70 34.68
N ALA A 285 3.76 -4.53 33.65
CA ALA A 285 4.07 -5.97 33.73
C ALA A 285 5.55 -6.21 34.00
N TYR A 286 6.44 -5.43 33.40
CA TYR A 286 7.89 -5.50 33.59
C TYR A 286 8.28 -5.13 35.04
N GLN A 287 7.57 -4.18 35.66
CA GLN A 287 7.75 -3.80 37.06
C GLN A 287 7.18 -4.81 38.06
N ARG A 288 5.96 -5.36 37.80
CA ARG A 288 5.28 -6.29 38.73
C ARG A 288 6.05 -7.58 38.99
N LYS A 289 6.77 -8.10 38.04
CA LYS A 289 7.66 -9.27 38.19
C LYS A 289 8.72 -9.09 39.27
N ARG A 290 8.85 -7.90 39.85
CA ARG A 290 9.73 -7.59 40.98
C ARG A 290 9.14 -7.99 42.35
N ARG A 291 7.79 -7.88 42.51
CA ARG A 291 7.14 -8.05 43.84
C ARG A 291 6.84 -9.52 44.19
N ALA A 292 6.91 -10.39 43.19
CA ALA A 292 6.58 -11.81 43.34
C ALA A 292 7.81 -12.72 43.54
N ARG A 293 9.00 -12.14 43.72
CA ARG A 293 10.24 -12.78 44.14
C ARG A 293 10.80 -12.07 45.36
#